data_d3caa79969c03bc0e8b82806bb9a8d03
#
_entry.id   d3caa79969c03bc0e8b82806bb9a8d03
#
_cell.length_a   1.000
_cell.length_b   1.000
_cell.length_c   1.000
_cell.angle_alpha   90.00
_cell.angle_beta   90.00
_cell.angle_gamma   90.00
#
_symmetry.space_group_name_H-M   'P 1'
#
loop_
_entity.id
_entity.type
_entity.pdbx_description
1 polymer ?
#
loop_
_entity_poly.entity_id
_entity_poly.type
_entity_poly.pdbx_seq_one_letter_code
_entity_poly.pdbx_strand_id
1 'polypeptide(L)'
;YGFPANNNSILEFCRAYPNKFLGFWGIDPHKGMDAVREVEHVIKDLGMRGIATDPYLAHCPPSDARYYPIYAKCVELGVPVFVTTAPPAQVPRAIMDYIDPRQIDVVARDFPELILIMSHGGYPFVNEAIFACMRNANVYMDLSEYELAPMAEVYVDALNKMIGDKVIFASAHPFIEQADAIEIYKNLNISEEVREKVMYKTAAKILGLDKGVSLNTVKPMAPNGFNNAKFPLPFQPFAPMGR
;
A
#
# COMPACT_ATOMS: atom_id res chain seq x y z
N TYR A 1 -11.20 15.78 7.46
CA TYR A 1 -10.40 15.70 6.23
C TYR A 1 -10.64 14.33 5.61
N GLY A 2 -11.77 14.13 4.97
CA GLY A 2 -12.02 12.78 4.58
C GLY A 2 -12.14 12.76 3.07
N PHE A 3 -11.19 12.17 2.41
CA PHE A 3 -11.58 11.28 1.36
C PHE A 3 -11.91 9.97 2.07
N PRO A 4 -13.18 9.66 2.34
CA PRO A 4 -13.51 8.36 2.84
C PRO A 4 -13.06 7.40 1.75
N ALA A 5 -12.07 6.55 2.06
CA ALA A 5 -11.83 5.40 1.24
C ALA A 5 -13.19 4.70 1.11
N ASN A 6 -13.80 4.76 -0.07
CA ASN A 6 -15.07 4.11 -0.26
C ASN A 6 -14.80 2.62 -0.46
N ASN A 7 -14.60 1.92 0.65
CA ASN A 7 -14.37 0.49 0.67
C ASN A 7 -15.40 -0.28 -0.17
N ASN A 8 -16.64 0.18 -0.19
CA ASN A 8 -17.70 -0.44 -0.99
C ASN A 8 -17.42 -0.30 -2.50
N SER A 9 -16.93 0.85 -2.96
CA SER A 9 -16.54 1.01 -4.37
C SER A 9 -15.39 0.11 -4.76
N ILE A 10 -14.41 -0.11 -3.86
CA ILE A 10 -13.32 -1.07 -4.09
C ILE A 10 -13.89 -2.49 -4.23
N LEU A 11 -14.79 -2.88 -3.34
CA LEU A 11 -15.44 -4.19 -3.37
C LEU A 11 -16.25 -4.39 -4.66
N GLU A 12 -17.05 -3.40 -5.05
CA GLU A 12 -17.83 -3.43 -6.29
C GLU A 12 -16.93 -3.57 -7.52
N PHE A 13 -15.83 -2.82 -7.55
CA PHE A 13 -14.86 -2.88 -8.63
C PHE A 13 -14.17 -4.25 -8.73
N CYS A 14 -13.73 -4.81 -7.61
CA CYS A 14 -13.15 -6.16 -7.57
C CYS A 14 -14.15 -7.23 -8.01
N ARG A 15 -15.43 -7.09 -7.65
CA ARG A 15 -16.50 -8.00 -8.07
C ARG A 15 -16.80 -7.90 -9.56
N ALA A 16 -16.74 -6.70 -10.12
CA ALA A 16 -16.94 -6.48 -11.55
C ALA A 16 -15.81 -7.08 -12.41
N TYR A 17 -14.59 -7.09 -11.87
CA TYR A 17 -13.39 -7.55 -12.56
C TYR A 17 -12.57 -8.58 -11.75
N PRO A 18 -13.15 -9.73 -11.37
CA PRO A 18 -12.58 -10.65 -10.38
C PRO A 18 -11.24 -11.27 -10.77
N ASN A 19 -10.93 -11.28 -12.09
CA ASN A 19 -9.69 -11.82 -12.64
C ASN A 19 -8.58 -10.76 -12.86
N LYS A 20 -8.85 -9.50 -12.48
CA LYS A 20 -7.93 -8.39 -12.77
C LYS A 20 -7.49 -7.64 -11.53
N PHE A 21 -8.30 -7.62 -10.49
CA PHE A 21 -8.07 -6.79 -9.31
C PHE A 21 -8.19 -7.59 -8.01
N LEU A 22 -7.32 -7.26 -7.08
CA LEU A 22 -7.35 -7.72 -5.70
C LEU A 22 -7.55 -6.52 -4.80
N GLY A 23 -8.57 -6.54 -3.95
CA GLY A 23 -8.91 -5.42 -3.09
C GLY A 23 -8.15 -5.45 -1.77
N PHE A 24 -7.78 -4.27 -1.29
CA PHE A 24 -7.33 -4.01 0.06
C PHE A 24 -8.35 -3.12 0.75
N TRP A 25 -8.66 -3.42 2.01
CA TRP A 25 -9.70 -2.74 2.76
C TRP A 25 -9.12 -1.69 3.69
N GLY A 26 -9.56 -0.45 3.56
CA GLY A 26 -9.19 0.62 4.49
C GLY A 26 -9.78 0.37 5.88
N ILE A 27 -8.95 0.43 6.93
CA ILE A 27 -9.35 0.13 8.31
C ILE A 27 -9.14 1.35 9.22
N ASP A 28 -10.08 1.57 10.13
CA ASP A 28 -10.01 2.60 11.16
C ASP A 28 -9.67 1.98 12.52
N PRO A 29 -8.48 2.26 13.09
CA PRO A 29 -8.05 1.69 14.37
C PRO A 29 -8.88 2.18 15.57
N HIS A 30 -9.60 3.30 15.43
CA HIS A 30 -10.43 3.84 16.51
C HIS A 30 -11.70 3.05 16.78
N LYS A 31 -12.08 2.14 15.85
CA LYS A 31 -13.22 1.23 16.06
C LYS A 31 -12.93 0.11 17.07
N GLY A 32 -11.68 -0.04 17.55
CA GLY A 32 -11.30 -1.07 18.52
C GLY A 32 -11.65 -2.49 18.03
N MET A 33 -12.38 -3.26 18.82
CA MET A 33 -12.74 -4.65 18.45
C MET A 33 -13.68 -4.76 17.25
N ASP A 34 -14.40 -3.69 16.89
CA ASP A 34 -15.19 -3.70 15.65
C ASP A 34 -14.29 -3.65 14.42
N ALA A 35 -13.15 -2.95 14.47
CA ALA A 35 -12.14 -3.02 13.42
C ALA A 35 -11.59 -4.46 13.26
N VAL A 36 -11.32 -5.16 14.35
CA VAL A 36 -10.84 -6.55 14.31
C VAL A 36 -11.87 -7.50 13.66
N ARG A 37 -13.17 -7.34 13.99
CA ARG A 37 -14.26 -8.09 13.35
C ARG A 37 -14.42 -7.72 11.88
N GLU A 38 -14.27 -6.44 11.56
CA GLU A 38 -14.30 -5.93 10.18
C GLU A 38 -13.20 -6.58 9.34
N VAL A 39 -11.96 -6.67 9.85
CA VAL A 39 -10.85 -7.36 9.15
C VAL A 39 -11.23 -8.82 8.87
N GLU A 40 -11.73 -9.56 9.86
CA GLU A 40 -12.13 -10.97 9.66
C GLU A 40 -13.21 -11.09 8.58
N HIS A 41 -14.24 -10.28 8.65
CA HIS A 41 -15.35 -10.27 7.70
C HIS A 41 -14.88 -9.96 6.28
N VAL A 42 -14.10 -8.89 6.09
CA VAL A 42 -13.70 -8.47 4.73
C VAL A 42 -12.76 -9.48 4.06
N ILE A 43 -11.93 -10.14 4.83
CA ILE A 43 -11.03 -11.18 4.30
C ILE A 43 -11.81 -12.48 4.01
N LYS A 44 -12.56 -13.01 4.97
CA LYS A 44 -13.22 -14.32 4.84
C LYS A 44 -14.46 -14.28 3.96
N ASP A 45 -15.30 -13.24 4.11
CA ASP A 45 -16.61 -13.20 3.47
C ASP A 45 -16.63 -12.38 2.19
N LEU A 46 -15.84 -11.29 2.13
CA LEU A 46 -15.80 -10.41 0.96
C LEU A 46 -14.64 -10.69 0.02
N GLY A 47 -13.63 -11.49 0.43
CA GLY A 47 -12.51 -11.91 -0.40
C GLY A 47 -11.42 -10.84 -0.59
N MET A 48 -11.34 -9.85 0.30
CA MET A 48 -10.22 -8.90 0.28
C MET A 48 -8.90 -9.61 0.57
N ARG A 49 -7.79 -9.08 0.06
CA ARG A 49 -6.48 -9.73 0.13
C ARG A 49 -5.54 -9.12 1.15
N GLY A 50 -5.96 -8.08 1.81
CA GLY A 50 -5.23 -7.40 2.86
C GLY A 50 -5.97 -6.16 3.33
N ILE A 51 -5.36 -5.43 4.22
CA ILE A 51 -5.87 -4.16 4.70
C ILE A 51 -4.92 -3.02 4.37
N ALA A 52 -5.46 -1.80 4.36
CA ALA A 52 -4.72 -0.56 4.20
C ALA A 52 -5.01 0.39 5.37
N THR A 53 -4.03 1.17 5.76
CA THR A 53 -4.16 2.16 6.83
C THR A 53 -3.39 3.42 6.47
N ASP A 54 -4.01 4.56 6.81
CA ASP A 54 -3.45 5.90 6.63
C ASP A 54 -3.21 6.54 8.01
N PRO A 55 -2.05 6.33 8.63
CA PRO A 55 -1.77 6.75 10.00
C PRO A 55 -1.95 8.25 10.22
N TYR A 56 -1.58 9.08 9.25
CA TYR A 56 -1.73 10.54 9.33
C TYR A 56 -3.19 10.99 9.27
N LEU A 57 -4.07 10.29 8.52
CA LEU A 57 -5.51 10.56 8.49
C LEU A 57 -6.21 10.02 9.74
N ALA A 58 -5.78 8.87 10.21
CA ALA A 58 -6.29 8.27 11.45
C ALA A 58 -5.80 8.99 12.71
N HIS A 59 -4.85 9.94 12.60
CA HIS A 59 -4.18 10.55 13.75
C HIS A 59 -3.66 9.51 14.75
N CYS A 60 -3.09 8.44 14.23
CA CYS A 60 -2.68 7.28 15.01
C CYS A 60 -1.42 6.66 14.37
N PRO A 61 -0.24 6.74 15.03
CA PRO A 61 0.98 6.18 14.45
C PRO A 61 0.88 4.67 14.28
N PRO A 62 1.56 4.07 13.30
CA PRO A 62 1.48 2.63 13.05
C PRO A 62 1.81 1.74 14.26
N SER A 63 2.69 2.21 15.15
CA SER A 63 3.09 1.49 16.37
C SER A 63 2.15 1.71 17.57
N ASP A 64 1.03 2.41 17.38
CA ASP A 64 0.04 2.62 18.45
C ASP A 64 -0.66 1.30 18.81
N ALA A 65 -0.88 1.09 20.10
CA ALA A 65 -1.51 -0.12 20.63
C ALA A 65 -2.89 -0.43 20.02
N ARG A 66 -3.61 0.58 19.52
CA ARG A 66 -4.91 0.39 18.83
C ARG A 66 -4.81 -0.45 17.57
N TYR A 67 -3.67 -0.42 16.89
CA TYR A 67 -3.44 -1.26 15.71
C TYR A 67 -3.07 -2.71 16.07
N TYR A 68 -2.52 -2.98 17.24
CA TYR A 68 -1.99 -4.30 17.58
C TYR A 68 -3.01 -5.45 17.48
N PRO A 69 -4.26 -5.31 17.95
CA PRO A 69 -5.28 -6.36 17.76
C PRO A 69 -5.61 -6.58 16.26
N ILE A 70 -5.54 -5.51 15.45
CA ILE A 70 -5.76 -5.57 13.99
C ILE A 70 -4.60 -6.32 13.34
N TYR A 71 -3.35 -6.01 13.71
CA TYR A 71 -2.15 -6.70 13.21
C TYR A 71 -2.16 -8.19 13.59
N ALA A 72 -2.50 -8.51 14.84
CA ALA A 72 -2.64 -9.90 15.28
C ALA A 72 -3.68 -10.66 14.44
N LYS A 73 -4.81 -10.03 14.10
CA LYS A 73 -5.81 -10.63 13.21
C LYS A 73 -5.30 -10.79 11.78
N CYS A 74 -4.52 -9.86 11.27
CA CYS A 74 -3.89 -9.99 9.94
C CYS A 74 -2.87 -11.13 9.89
N VAL A 75 -2.08 -11.33 10.96
CA VAL A 75 -1.19 -12.49 11.12
C VAL A 75 -1.99 -13.79 11.12
N GLU A 76 -3.05 -13.87 11.95
CA GLU A 76 -3.95 -15.06 12.02
C GLU A 76 -4.52 -15.42 10.63
N LEU A 77 -4.88 -14.42 9.84
CA LEU A 77 -5.47 -14.60 8.51
C LEU A 77 -4.43 -14.73 7.38
N GLY A 78 -3.15 -14.51 7.67
CA GLY A 78 -2.06 -14.58 6.69
C GLY A 78 -2.14 -13.50 5.60
N VAL A 79 -2.60 -12.30 5.94
CA VAL A 79 -2.80 -11.20 4.99
C VAL A 79 -1.88 -10.01 5.26
N PRO A 80 -1.37 -9.32 4.22
CA PRO A 80 -0.50 -8.17 4.37
C PRO A 80 -1.27 -6.91 4.78
N VAL A 81 -0.51 -5.95 5.34
CA VAL A 81 -0.97 -4.61 5.68
C VAL A 81 -0.20 -3.58 4.87
N PHE A 82 -0.90 -2.78 4.07
CA PHE A 82 -0.37 -1.55 3.50
C PHE A 82 -0.44 -0.43 4.54
N VAL A 83 0.66 0.28 4.71
CA VAL A 83 0.75 1.43 5.61
C VAL A 83 1.23 2.63 4.81
N THR A 84 0.43 3.67 4.70
CA THR A 84 0.85 4.91 4.05
C THR A 84 1.93 5.59 4.88
N THR A 85 3.14 5.71 4.31
CA THR A 85 4.34 6.25 4.98
C THR A 85 4.82 7.57 4.36
N ALA A 86 4.11 8.11 3.39
CA ALA A 86 4.31 9.48 2.91
C ALA A 86 2.95 10.13 2.68
N PRO A 87 2.64 11.23 3.34
CA PRO A 87 1.41 11.94 3.09
C PRO A 87 1.51 12.61 1.72
N PRO A 88 0.41 12.76 1.00
CA PRO A 88 0.36 13.75 -0.05
C PRO A 88 0.85 15.09 0.52
N ALA A 89 1.79 15.73 -0.14
CA ALA A 89 2.34 17.03 0.28
C ALA A 89 1.25 18.10 0.53
N GLN A 90 0.06 17.80 0.08
CA GLN A 90 -1.12 18.67 0.08
C GLN A 90 -2.03 18.47 1.30
N VAL A 91 -1.77 17.52 2.19
CA VAL A 91 -2.63 17.31 3.36
C VAL A 91 -2.20 18.23 4.50
N PRO A 92 -2.89 19.37 4.69
CA PRO A 92 -2.56 20.28 5.78
C PRO A 92 -2.70 19.58 7.13
N ARG A 93 -1.76 19.86 8.05
CA ARG A 93 -1.78 19.32 9.42
C ARG A 93 -1.52 17.81 9.53
N ALA A 94 -1.05 17.14 8.48
CA ALA A 94 -0.53 15.79 8.60
C ALA A 94 0.66 15.79 9.56
N ILE A 95 0.68 14.83 10.46
CA ILE A 95 1.76 14.70 11.46
C ILE A 95 2.82 13.80 10.86
N MET A 96 4.00 14.36 10.57
CA MET A 96 5.09 13.64 9.91
C MET A 96 5.58 12.43 10.73
N ASP A 97 5.56 12.53 12.06
CA ASP A 97 5.97 11.43 12.93
C ASP A 97 5.14 10.15 12.72
N TYR A 98 3.91 10.29 12.18
CA TYR A 98 3.02 9.15 11.95
C TYR A 98 3.35 8.37 10.67
N ILE A 99 4.15 8.94 9.78
CA ILE A 99 4.62 8.29 8.55
C ILE A 99 6.09 7.86 8.63
N ASP A 100 6.75 8.10 9.76
CA ASP A 100 8.15 7.75 9.96
C ASP A 100 8.35 6.23 9.85
N PRO A 101 9.23 5.75 8.96
CA PRO A 101 9.51 4.31 8.81
C PRO A 101 10.00 3.62 10.08
N ARG A 102 10.52 4.36 11.06
CA ARG A 102 10.87 3.81 12.37
C ARG A 102 9.67 3.26 13.12
N GLN A 103 8.46 3.78 12.86
CA GLN A 103 7.21 3.22 13.39
C GLN A 103 6.93 1.82 12.81
N ILE A 104 7.24 1.63 11.51
CA ILE A 104 7.11 0.32 10.85
C ILE A 104 8.13 -0.67 11.40
N ASP A 105 9.35 -0.23 11.66
CA ASP A 105 10.40 -1.05 12.27
C ASP A 105 9.97 -1.61 13.64
N VAL A 106 9.30 -0.79 14.47
CA VAL A 106 8.72 -1.23 15.75
C VAL A 106 7.68 -2.34 15.52
N VAL A 107 6.73 -2.13 14.62
CA VAL A 107 5.67 -3.10 14.31
C VAL A 107 6.26 -4.39 13.73
N ALA A 108 7.23 -4.29 12.82
CA ALA A 108 7.88 -5.44 12.20
C ALA A 108 8.61 -6.34 13.21
N ARG A 109 9.21 -5.73 14.22
CA ARG A 109 9.86 -6.44 15.33
C ARG A 109 8.83 -7.14 16.22
N ASP A 110 7.73 -6.46 16.54
CA ASP A 110 6.70 -6.97 17.44
C ASP A 110 5.79 -8.02 16.78
N PHE A 111 5.68 -7.98 15.45
CA PHE A 111 4.91 -8.91 14.61
C PHE A 111 5.77 -9.44 13.45
N PRO A 112 6.74 -10.33 13.69
CA PRO A 112 7.67 -10.80 12.65
C PRO A 112 6.98 -11.63 11.55
N GLU A 113 5.79 -12.17 11.80
CA GLU A 113 4.99 -12.90 10.81
C GLU A 113 4.12 -11.99 9.93
N LEU A 114 3.93 -10.72 10.33
CA LEU A 114 3.10 -9.76 9.60
C LEU A 114 3.84 -9.21 8.40
N ILE A 115 3.30 -9.36 7.20
CA ILE A 115 3.82 -8.66 6.03
C ILE A 115 3.36 -7.20 6.07
N LEU A 116 4.32 -6.28 6.13
CA LEU A 116 4.11 -4.83 6.13
C LEU A 116 4.62 -4.26 4.80
N ILE A 117 3.80 -3.42 4.16
CA ILE A 117 4.16 -2.75 2.91
C ILE A 117 4.04 -1.24 3.16
N MET A 118 5.19 -0.55 3.17
CA MET A 118 5.24 0.90 3.23
C MET A 118 4.85 1.47 1.87
N SER A 119 3.73 2.15 1.79
CA SER A 119 3.34 2.86 0.57
C SER A 119 4.08 4.19 0.47
N HIS A 120 4.49 4.55 -0.74
CA HIS A 120 5.23 5.78 -1.07
C HIS A 120 6.66 5.85 -0.48
N GLY A 121 7.28 4.70 -0.24
CA GLY A 121 8.71 4.59 0.10
C GLY A 121 9.18 5.27 1.39
N GLY A 122 8.26 5.75 2.24
CA GLY A 122 8.63 6.46 3.47
C GLY A 122 9.18 7.86 3.24
N TYR A 123 9.03 8.43 2.04
CA TYR A 123 9.53 9.78 1.75
C TYR A 123 8.94 10.82 2.74
N PRO A 124 9.76 11.75 3.29
CA PRO A 124 11.15 12.06 2.95
C PRO A 124 12.22 11.27 3.76
N PHE A 125 11.83 10.29 4.57
CA PHE A 125 12.73 9.48 5.42
C PHE A 125 13.34 8.31 4.65
N VAL A 126 14.00 8.63 3.52
CA VAL A 126 14.48 7.64 2.53
C VAL A 126 15.40 6.60 3.14
N ASN A 127 16.39 7.03 3.92
CA ASN A 127 17.37 6.12 4.53
C ASN A 127 16.74 5.21 5.57
N GLU A 128 15.83 5.72 6.37
CA GLU A 128 15.11 4.97 7.39
C GLU A 128 14.21 3.90 6.75
N ALA A 129 13.54 4.25 5.65
CA ALA A 129 12.70 3.32 4.90
C ALA A 129 13.53 2.18 4.28
N ILE A 130 14.63 2.51 3.63
CA ILE A 130 15.56 1.52 3.06
C ILE A 130 16.08 0.60 4.17
N PHE A 131 16.50 1.18 5.29
CA PHE A 131 17.04 0.41 6.40
C PHE A 131 15.97 -0.48 7.05
N ALA A 132 14.73 0.00 7.20
CA ALA A 132 13.61 -0.81 7.70
C ALA A 132 13.35 -2.03 6.80
N CYS A 133 13.37 -1.88 5.47
CA CYS A 133 13.25 -2.98 4.52
C CYS A 133 14.43 -3.95 4.59
N MET A 134 15.65 -3.43 4.69
CA MET A 134 16.87 -4.23 4.70
C MET A 134 16.95 -5.14 5.94
N ARG A 135 16.62 -4.60 7.13
CA ARG A 135 16.79 -5.34 8.38
C ARG A 135 15.62 -6.26 8.74
N ASN A 136 14.42 -6.03 8.22
CA ASN A 136 13.23 -6.79 8.54
C ASN A 136 12.80 -7.67 7.35
N ALA A 137 12.77 -8.97 7.55
CA ALA A 137 12.38 -9.93 6.50
C ALA A 137 10.95 -9.72 5.99
N ASN A 138 10.06 -9.19 6.85
CA ASN A 138 8.64 -9.00 6.65
C ASN A 138 8.23 -7.59 6.19
N VAL A 139 9.20 -6.68 5.97
CA VAL A 139 8.93 -5.30 5.49
C VAL A 139 9.26 -5.18 4.01
N TYR A 140 8.34 -4.54 3.29
CA TYR A 140 8.42 -4.21 1.87
C TYR A 140 8.02 -2.74 1.67
N MET A 141 8.23 -2.18 0.47
CA MET A 141 7.76 -0.84 0.13
C MET A 141 7.35 -0.75 -1.33
N ASP A 142 6.55 0.24 -1.68
CA ASP A 142 6.42 0.77 -3.04
C ASP A 142 7.01 2.19 -3.11
N LEU A 143 7.38 2.62 -4.31
CA LEU A 143 7.98 3.95 -4.54
C LEU A 143 7.04 4.91 -5.26
N SER A 144 5.75 4.56 -5.40
CA SER A 144 4.79 5.36 -6.16
C SER A 144 4.83 6.85 -5.77
N GLU A 145 4.83 7.73 -6.78
CA GLU A 145 4.96 9.20 -6.71
C GLU A 145 6.36 9.73 -6.34
N TYR A 146 7.22 8.93 -5.74
CA TYR A 146 8.50 9.41 -5.19
C TYR A 146 9.74 8.91 -5.93
N GLU A 147 9.56 8.04 -6.91
CA GLU A 147 10.65 7.53 -7.75
C GLU A 147 11.40 8.61 -8.55
N LEU A 148 10.77 9.78 -8.75
CA LEU A 148 11.38 10.96 -9.39
C LEU A 148 11.54 12.14 -8.44
N ALA A 149 11.27 11.96 -7.14
CA ALA A 149 11.44 13.03 -6.15
C ALA A 149 12.94 13.32 -5.90
N PRO A 150 13.26 14.47 -5.29
CA PRO A 150 14.60 14.68 -4.76
C PRO A 150 15.03 13.52 -3.87
N MET A 151 16.26 13.03 -4.02
CA MET A 151 16.82 11.85 -3.37
C MET A 151 16.29 10.48 -3.89
N ALA A 152 15.54 10.43 -4.98
CA ALA A 152 15.08 9.17 -5.56
C ALA A 152 16.24 8.28 -6.05
N GLU A 153 17.38 8.86 -6.41
CA GLU A 153 18.59 8.13 -6.77
C GLU A 153 19.08 7.22 -5.63
N VAL A 154 18.81 7.56 -4.38
CA VAL A 154 19.16 6.74 -3.21
C VAL A 154 18.36 5.44 -3.21
N TYR A 155 17.06 5.47 -3.57
CA TYR A 155 16.28 4.26 -3.75
C TYR A 155 16.81 3.39 -4.89
N VAL A 156 17.17 4.00 -6.01
CA VAL A 156 17.71 3.28 -7.19
C VAL A 156 19.02 2.57 -6.84
N ASP A 157 19.90 3.25 -6.11
CA ASP A 157 21.15 2.65 -5.62
C ASP A 157 20.89 1.49 -4.65
N ALA A 158 19.95 1.66 -3.72
CA ALA A 158 19.55 0.64 -2.77
C ALA A 158 18.87 -0.57 -3.43
N LEU A 159 18.05 -0.35 -4.48
CA LEU A 159 17.45 -1.41 -5.28
C LEU A 159 18.51 -2.34 -5.87
N ASN A 160 19.56 -1.79 -6.43
CA ASN A 160 20.64 -2.57 -7.02
C ASN A 160 21.51 -3.32 -6.01
N LYS A 161 21.60 -2.84 -4.76
CA LYS A 161 22.59 -3.32 -3.78
C LYS A 161 22.01 -4.07 -2.59
N MET A 162 20.79 -3.73 -2.15
CA MET A 162 20.30 -4.13 -0.82
C MET A 162 18.85 -4.59 -0.77
N ILE A 163 17.94 -3.93 -1.50
CA ILE A 163 16.50 -4.11 -1.34
C ILE A 163 15.76 -4.49 -2.63
N GLY A 164 16.46 -5.04 -3.62
CA GLY A 164 15.89 -5.38 -4.92
C GLY A 164 14.75 -6.40 -4.89
N ASP A 165 14.60 -7.16 -3.81
CA ASP A 165 13.50 -8.10 -3.57
C ASP A 165 12.50 -7.60 -2.52
N LYS A 166 12.61 -6.33 -2.11
CA LYS A 166 11.76 -5.69 -1.09
C LYS A 166 10.85 -4.61 -1.64
N VAL A 167 11.01 -4.26 -2.91
CA VAL A 167 10.23 -3.21 -3.55
C VAL A 167 9.21 -3.81 -4.50
N ILE A 168 8.03 -3.24 -4.53
CA ILE A 168 6.95 -3.57 -5.47
C ILE A 168 6.60 -2.35 -6.33
N PHE A 169 6.16 -2.60 -7.56
CA PHE A 169 5.63 -1.57 -8.43
C PHE A 169 4.30 -1.04 -7.91
N ALA A 170 4.13 0.27 -7.94
CA ALA A 170 2.86 0.93 -7.74
C ALA A 170 2.81 2.23 -8.55
N SER A 171 1.63 2.63 -9.01
CA SER A 171 1.43 3.81 -9.83
C SER A 171 0.85 5.01 -9.09
N ALA A 172 0.28 4.79 -7.90
CA ALA A 172 -0.56 5.78 -7.21
C ALA A 172 -1.70 6.33 -8.11
N HIS A 173 -2.19 5.53 -9.08
CA HIS A 173 -3.34 5.95 -9.88
C HIS A 173 -4.54 6.31 -8.98
N PRO A 174 -5.27 7.43 -9.19
CA PRO A 174 -5.26 8.27 -10.40
C PRO A 174 -4.34 9.50 -10.38
N PHE A 175 -3.42 9.63 -9.43
CA PHE A 175 -2.50 10.78 -9.37
C PHE A 175 -1.47 10.72 -10.51
N ILE A 176 -0.97 9.54 -10.82
CA ILE A 176 -0.12 9.27 -11.98
C ILE A 176 -0.83 8.24 -12.85
N GLU A 177 -0.87 8.47 -14.16
CA GLU A 177 -1.41 7.50 -15.09
C GLU A 177 -0.57 6.23 -15.06
N GLN A 178 -1.23 5.08 -15.04
CA GLN A 178 -0.56 3.78 -14.90
C GLN A 178 0.47 3.54 -16.01
N ALA A 179 0.19 3.98 -17.24
CA ALA A 179 1.11 3.86 -18.36
C ALA A 179 2.40 4.66 -18.12
N ASP A 180 2.27 5.88 -17.57
CA ASP A 180 3.41 6.75 -17.27
C ASP A 180 4.26 6.17 -16.15
N ALA A 181 3.62 5.66 -15.08
CA ALA A 181 4.33 4.97 -14.00
C ALA A 181 5.10 3.75 -14.53
N ILE A 182 4.52 2.94 -15.41
CA ILE A 182 5.21 1.80 -16.04
C ILE A 182 6.45 2.26 -16.80
N GLU A 183 6.37 3.34 -17.57
CA GLU A 183 7.51 3.86 -18.31
C GLU A 183 8.60 4.43 -17.37
N ILE A 184 8.23 5.06 -16.27
CA ILE A 184 9.19 5.50 -15.23
C ILE A 184 9.99 4.30 -14.73
N TYR A 185 9.31 3.24 -14.26
CA TYR A 185 9.97 2.06 -13.71
C TYR A 185 10.81 1.30 -14.75
N LYS A 186 10.38 1.26 -16.02
CA LYS A 186 11.18 0.69 -17.10
C LYS A 186 12.50 1.42 -17.33
N ASN A 187 12.52 2.73 -17.08
CA ASN A 187 13.68 3.59 -17.31
C ASN A 187 14.55 3.79 -16.06
N LEU A 188 14.19 3.23 -14.90
CA LEU A 188 15.08 3.26 -13.74
C LEU A 188 16.40 2.55 -14.04
N ASN A 189 17.50 3.10 -13.56
CA ASN A 189 18.83 2.49 -13.70
C ASN A 189 19.03 1.32 -12.74
N ILE A 190 18.29 0.24 -12.98
CA ILE A 190 18.34 -1.00 -12.22
C ILE A 190 18.59 -2.19 -13.17
N SER A 191 19.16 -3.29 -12.64
CA SER A 191 19.35 -4.49 -13.43
C SER A 191 18.01 -5.12 -13.86
N GLU A 192 18.00 -5.87 -14.95
CA GLU A 192 16.77 -6.52 -15.44
C GLU A 192 16.21 -7.51 -14.40
N GLU A 193 17.08 -8.23 -13.69
CA GLU A 193 16.66 -9.13 -12.61
C GLU A 193 15.90 -8.37 -11.51
N VAL A 194 16.41 -7.21 -11.08
CA VAL A 194 15.76 -6.35 -10.08
C VAL A 194 14.46 -5.79 -10.64
N ARG A 195 14.45 -5.37 -11.90
CA ARG A 195 13.26 -4.86 -12.58
C ARG A 195 12.10 -5.86 -12.57
N GLU A 196 12.35 -7.11 -12.92
CA GLU A 196 11.33 -8.16 -12.86
C GLU A 196 10.80 -8.39 -11.44
N LYS A 197 11.67 -8.34 -10.42
CA LYS A 197 11.26 -8.44 -9.02
C LYS A 197 10.32 -7.30 -8.66
N VAL A 198 10.72 -6.06 -8.93
CA VAL A 198 9.94 -4.85 -8.64
C VAL A 198 8.60 -4.88 -9.39
N MET A 199 8.62 -5.14 -10.68
CA MET A 199 7.43 -5.01 -11.54
C MET A 199 6.32 -6.03 -11.20
N TYR A 200 6.68 -7.26 -10.79
CA TYR A 200 5.64 -8.26 -10.52
C TYR A 200 6.04 -9.39 -9.56
N LYS A 201 7.32 -9.87 -9.53
CA LYS A 201 7.67 -11.09 -8.79
C LYS A 201 7.50 -10.92 -7.28
N THR A 202 7.92 -9.79 -6.73
CA THR A 202 7.80 -9.49 -5.29
C THR A 202 6.33 -9.43 -4.86
N ALA A 203 5.50 -8.69 -5.60
CA ALA A 203 4.06 -8.62 -5.31
C ALA A 203 3.38 -9.99 -5.45
N ALA A 204 3.70 -10.76 -6.48
CA ALA A 204 3.18 -12.11 -6.66
C ALA A 204 3.52 -13.02 -5.48
N LYS A 205 4.77 -12.96 -4.98
CA LYS A 205 5.21 -13.71 -3.80
C LYS A 205 4.43 -13.30 -2.53
N ILE A 206 4.31 -11.99 -2.28
CA ILE A 206 3.60 -11.45 -1.11
C ILE A 206 2.13 -11.90 -1.11
N LEU A 207 1.49 -11.91 -2.28
CA LEU A 207 0.08 -12.25 -2.44
C LEU A 207 -0.18 -13.75 -2.67
N GLY A 208 0.87 -14.57 -2.69
CA GLY A 208 0.79 -16.02 -2.93
C GLY A 208 0.38 -16.41 -4.35
N LEU A 209 0.48 -15.49 -5.32
CA LEU A 209 0.12 -15.73 -6.73
C LEU A 209 1.16 -16.56 -7.47
N ASP A 210 2.39 -16.59 -7.00
CA ASP A 210 3.49 -17.43 -7.49
C ASP A 210 3.24 -18.94 -7.32
N LYS A 211 2.30 -19.29 -6.43
CA LYS A 211 1.89 -20.68 -6.14
C LYS A 211 0.66 -21.15 -6.92
N GLY A 212 0.26 -20.42 -7.96
CA GLY A 212 -0.91 -20.75 -8.78
C GLY A 212 -2.26 -20.49 -8.10
N VAL A 213 -2.29 -19.59 -7.14
CA VAL A 213 -3.54 -19.17 -6.48
C VAL A 213 -4.41 -18.42 -7.49
N SER A 214 -5.67 -18.84 -7.64
CA SER A 214 -6.64 -18.16 -8.50
C SER A 214 -6.98 -16.76 -7.96
N LEU A 215 -7.09 -15.78 -8.86
CA LEU A 215 -7.62 -14.45 -8.53
C LEU A 215 -9.12 -14.48 -8.17
N ASN A 216 -9.82 -15.58 -8.50
CA ASN A 216 -11.28 -15.76 -8.32
C ASN A 216 -11.70 -15.94 -6.86
N THR A 217 -11.22 -15.13 -5.94
CA THR A 217 -11.60 -15.21 -4.52
C THR A 217 -12.75 -14.27 -4.16
N VAL A 218 -13.04 -13.28 -4.99
CA VAL A 218 -14.17 -12.34 -4.78
C VAL A 218 -15.39 -12.85 -5.54
N LYS A 219 -16.52 -13.04 -4.84
CA LYS A 219 -17.76 -13.50 -5.47
C LYS A 219 -18.21 -12.49 -6.53
N PRO A 220 -18.49 -12.90 -7.80
CA PRO A 220 -18.95 -12.00 -8.84
C PRO A 220 -20.26 -11.32 -8.46
N MET A 221 -20.43 -10.06 -8.84
CA MET A 221 -21.75 -9.41 -8.81
C MET A 221 -22.66 -9.99 -9.93
N ALA A 222 -23.96 -10.09 -9.64
CA ALA A 222 -24.94 -10.31 -10.68
C ALA A 222 -24.92 -9.14 -11.70
N PRO A 223 -25.16 -9.39 -13.01
CA PRO A 223 -24.85 -8.45 -14.11
C PRO A 223 -25.57 -7.11 -14.12
N ASN A 224 -26.49 -6.84 -13.22
CA ASN A 224 -27.44 -5.70 -13.33
C ASN A 224 -27.20 -4.54 -12.34
N GLY A 225 -26.00 -4.32 -11.83
CA GLY A 225 -25.74 -3.35 -10.77
C GLY A 225 -24.84 -2.16 -11.07
N PHE A 226 -24.37 -1.95 -12.29
CA PHE A 226 -23.59 -0.76 -12.64
C PHE A 226 -24.51 0.37 -13.14
N ASN A 227 -25.02 1.16 -12.22
CA ASN A 227 -25.40 2.54 -12.56
C ASN A 227 -24.11 3.35 -12.67
N ASN A 228 -23.96 4.08 -13.80
CA ASN A 228 -22.87 5.00 -14.10
C ASN A 228 -22.71 6.07 -13.01
N ALA A 229 -22.23 5.69 -11.84
CA ALA A 229 -21.75 6.63 -10.84
C ALA A 229 -20.47 7.23 -11.41
N LYS A 230 -20.56 8.46 -11.88
CA LYS A 230 -19.39 9.26 -12.25
C LYS A 230 -18.48 9.29 -11.04
N PHE A 231 -17.29 8.74 -11.18
CA PHE A 231 -16.21 9.01 -10.23
C PHE A 231 -16.08 10.51 -10.04
N PRO A 232 -15.91 11.03 -8.83
CA PRO A 232 -15.60 12.43 -8.65
C PRO A 232 -14.38 12.77 -9.51
N LEU A 233 -14.49 13.88 -10.21
CA LEU A 233 -13.55 14.35 -11.23
C LEU A 233 -12.11 14.38 -10.72
N PRO A 234 -11.14 14.24 -11.62
CA PRO A 234 -9.73 14.21 -11.30
C PRO A 234 -9.30 15.44 -10.51
N PHE A 235 -8.51 15.20 -9.52
CA PHE A 235 -7.74 16.18 -8.78
C PHE A 235 -7.03 17.13 -9.78
N GLN A 236 -7.25 18.43 -9.69
CA GLN A 236 -6.50 19.37 -10.52
C GLN A 236 -5.06 19.42 -10.00
N PRO A 237 -4.07 19.25 -10.87
CA PRO A 237 -2.69 19.42 -10.46
C PRO A 237 -2.47 20.84 -9.97
N PHE A 238 -1.67 21.00 -8.91
CA PHE A 238 -1.38 22.27 -8.27
C PHE A 238 -0.90 23.30 -9.28
N ALA A 239 -1.51 24.48 -9.23
CA ALA A 239 -0.85 25.68 -9.75
C ALA A 239 0.42 25.93 -8.89
N PRO A 240 1.56 26.21 -9.51
CA PRO A 240 2.77 26.55 -8.76
C PRO A 240 2.47 27.75 -7.86
N MET A 241 2.78 27.62 -6.56
CA MET A 241 2.70 28.73 -5.65
C MET A 241 3.62 29.82 -6.18
N GLY A 242 3.01 30.94 -6.61
CA GLY A 242 3.74 32.12 -7.00
C GLY A 242 4.68 32.57 -5.89
N ARG A 243 5.86 33.01 -6.30
CA ARG A 243 6.92 33.57 -5.45
C ARG A 243 6.45 34.80 -4.71
#